data_32fb4ce6981b5a6a78b6912d93e3208b
#
_entry.id   32fb4ce6981b5a6a78b6912d93e3208b
#
_cell.length_a   1.000
_cell.length_b   1.000
_cell.length_c   1.000
_cell.angle_alpha   90.00
_cell.angle_beta   90.00
_cell.angle_gamma   90.00
#
_symmetry.space_group_name_H-M   'P 1'
#
loop_
_entity.id
_entity.type
_entity.pdbx_description
1 polymer ?
#
loop_
_entity_poly.entity_id
_entity_poly.type
_entity_poly.pdbx_seq_one_letter_code
_entity_poly.pdbx_strand_id
1 'polypeptide(L)'
;MNGSPYGCVVTDGSEPQREPAVVLTAPREGTPDPISTPAELARAAELLAAGTGPVAVDAERASGYRYTQRAYLVQLRREGAGTILIDPLPLGDLTPIAAAIGDAEWVLHAASQDLPCLVEVGLRPTQLFDTELAGRLANFERVGLAALTEQLLGFALEKHHSAADWSTRPLPASWLSYAALDVELLIALRDKLEAELAEQGKLDWAREEFSTLVSSAGRAPIPRPDPWRRTSGIHKLRGARALSRVRSLWYARDRVAARRDSAPGRVLPDAAIISAAEANPRDERELLALPGFGGRHARVSGRPFGARRAEE
;
A
#
# COMPACT_ATOMS: atom_id res chain seq x y z
N MET A 1 -50.95 -34.35 -41.02
CA MET A 1 -49.69 -33.91 -41.64
C MET A 1 -49.45 -32.47 -41.18
N ASN A 2 -48.77 -32.27 -40.12
CA ASN A 2 -48.39 -30.93 -39.62
C ASN A 2 -46.92 -30.95 -39.24
N GLY A 3 -46.11 -30.37 -40.12
CA GLY A 3 -44.70 -30.11 -39.87
C GLY A 3 -44.54 -28.89 -38.99
N SER A 4 -43.80 -29.02 -37.89
CA SER A 4 -43.40 -27.94 -37.01
C SER A 4 -42.20 -27.19 -37.59
N PRO A 5 -42.19 -25.86 -37.66
CA PRO A 5 -41.08 -25.07 -38.12
C PRO A 5 -40.38 -24.36 -36.92
N TYR A 6 -39.63 -25.09 -36.12
CA TYR A 6 -38.68 -24.46 -35.18
C TYR A 6 -37.32 -25.10 -35.37
N GLY A 7 -36.58 -24.58 -36.36
CA GLY A 7 -35.15 -24.79 -36.46
C GLY A 7 -34.46 -24.04 -35.31
N CYS A 8 -33.90 -24.79 -34.38
CA CYS A 8 -32.99 -24.24 -33.35
C CYS A 8 -31.68 -23.91 -34.04
N VAL A 9 -31.40 -22.62 -34.27
CA VAL A 9 -30.07 -22.15 -34.66
C VAL A 9 -29.22 -22.21 -33.40
N VAL A 10 -28.40 -23.22 -33.30
CA VAL A 10 -27.28 -23.26 -32.33
C VAL A 10 -26.27 -22.23 -32.80
N THR A 11 -26.26 -21.05 -32.21
CA THR A 11 -25.16 -20.11 -32.36
C THR A 11 -23.97 -20.73 -31.60
N ASP A 12 -22.96 -21.09 -32.37
CA ASP A 12 -21.66 -21.49 -31.85
C ASP A 12 -21.09 -20.32 -31.03
N GLY A 13 -21.21 -20.43 -29.70
CA GLY A 13 -20.72 -19.47 -28.74
C GLY A 13 -19.23 -19.69 -28.48
N SER A 14 -18.41 -19.59 -29.52
CA SER A 14 -16.96 -19.46 -29.33
C SER A 14 -16.71 -18.06 -28.73
N GLU A 15 -16.47 -18.01 -27.42
CA GLU A 15 -15.87 -16.82 -26.79
C GLU A 15 -14.59 -16.45 -27.58
N PRO A 16 -14.37 -15.16 -27.92
CA PRO A 16 -13.15 -14.77 -28.57
C PRO A 16 -11.97 -15.17 -27.68
N GLN A 17 -11.12 -16.06 -28.16
CA GLN A 17 -9.87 -16.45 -27.48
C GLN A 17 -9.07 -15.17 -27.28
N ARG A 18 -9.01 -14.67 -26.03
CA ARG A 18 -8.13 -13.55 -25.68
C ARG A 18 -6.68 -14.00 -25.94
N GLU A 19 -5.95 -13.19 -26.69
CA GLU A 19 -4.51 -13.40 -26.84
C GLU A 19 -3.84 -13.46 -25.47
N PRO A 20 -2.82 -14.31 -25.27
CA PRO A 20 -2.10 -14.38 -24.01
C PRO A 20 -1.46 -13.03 -23.67
N ALA A 21 -1.62 -12.58 -22.43
CA ALA A 21 -1.07 -11.31 -21.98
C ALA A 21 0.46 -11.26 -22.12
N VAL A 22 0.98 -10.13 -22.55
CA VAL A 22 2.43 -9.89 -22.66
C VAL A 22 2.99 -9.67 -21.26
N VAL A 23 3.95 -10.51 -20.85
CA VAL A 23 4.59 -10.38 -19.53
C VAL A 23 5.60 -9.22 -19.56
N LEU A 24 5.41 -8.25 -18.66
CA LEU A 24 6.35 -7.18 -18.42
C LEU A 24 7.18 -7.48 -17.17
N THR A 25 8.49 -7.63 -17.35
CA THR A 25 9.46 -7.90 -16.28
C THR A 25 10.34 -6.68 -15.96
N ALA A 26 10.34 -5.67 -16.81
CA ALA A 26 11.08 -4.42 -16.63
C ALA A 26 10.37 -3.26 -17.38
N PRO A 27 10.57 -2.01 -16.96
CA PRO A 27 10.07 -0.84 -17.67
C PRO A 27 10.65 -0.73 -19.07
N ARG A 28 9.87 -0.24 -20.03
CA ARG A 28 10.27 -0.14 -21.44
C ARG A 28 11.46 0.80 -21.68
N GLU A 29 11.55 1.86 -20.88
CA GLU A 29 12.62 2.87 -20.95
C GLU A 29 13.80 2.54 -20.04
N GLY A 30 13.80 1.35 -19.41
CA GLY A 30 14.75 0.95 -18.38
C GLY A 30 14.39 1.44 -17.00
N THR A 31 15.11 0.96 -15.99
CA THR A 31 14.89 1.33 -14.60
C THR A 31 15.79 2.50 -14.22
N PRO A 32 15.28 3.67 -13.86
CA PRO A 32 16.10 4.78 -13.41
C PRO A 32 16.69 4.54 -12.02
N ASP A 33 17.86 5.13 -11.74
CA ASP A 33 18.38 5.18 -10.39
C ASP A 33 17.53 6.12 -9.52
N PRO A 34 17.33 5.81 -8.23
CA PRO A 34 16.57 6.67 -7.34
C PRO A 34 17.35 7.96 -7.03
N ILE A 35 16.72 9.11 -7.24
CA ILE A 35 17.28 10.39 -6.85
C ILE A 35 17.27 10.56 -5.33
N SER A 36 18.37 11.11 -4.81
CA SER A 36 18.60 11.23 -3.37
C SER A 36 19.27 12.56 -2.96
N THR A 37 19.55 13.45 -3.92
CA THR A 37 20.15 14.75 -3.65
C THR A 37 19.25 15.92 -4.06
N PRO A 38 19.35 17.10 -3.40
CA PRO A 38 18.58 18.27 -3.77
C PRO A 38 18.78 18.72 -5.24
N ALA A 39 19.97 18.55 -5.78
CA ALA A 39 20.24 18.92 -7.17
C ALA A 39 19.53 18.00 -8.18
N GLU A 40 19.47 16.69 -7.90
CA GLU A 40 18.71 15.74 -8.70
C GLU A 40 17.20 16.00 -8.57
N LEU A 41 16.72 16.32 -7.35
CA LEU A 41 15.33 16.66 -7.12
C LEU A 41 14.90 17.90 -7.93
N ALA A 42 15.75 18.92 -7.97
CA ALA A 42 15.49 20.12 -8.78
C ALA A 42 15.38 19.78 -10.28
N ARG A 43 16.30 18.99 -10.82
CA ARG A 43 16.23 18.53 -12.21
C ARG A 43 14.98 17.69 -12.49
N ALA A 44 14.60 16.81 -11.57
CA ALA A 44 13.38 16.02 -11.69
C ALA A 44 12.12 16.90 -11.70
N ALA A 45 12.10 17.94 -10.87
CA ALA A 45 11.02 18.94 -10.86
C ALA A 45 10.92 19.65 -12.23
N GLU A 46 12.04 20.07 -12.82
CA GLU A 46 12.08 20.69 -14.15
C GLU A 46 11.53 19.74 -15.24
N LEU A 47 11.93 18.46 -15.23
CA LEU A 47 11.44 17.46 -16.16
C LEU A 47 9.94 17.23 -16.03
N LEU A 48 9.45 17.09 -14.78
CA LEU A 48 8.03 16.92 -14.51
C LEU A 48 7.21 18.16 -14.90
N ALA A 49 7.74 19.35 -14.68
CA ALA A 49 7.07 20.59 -15.08
C ALA A 49 6.96 20.74 -16.62
N ALA A 50 7.96 20.25 -17.35
CA ALA A 50 7.94 20.23 -18.82
C ALA A 50 7.04 19.11 -19.40
N GLY A 51 6.68 18.11 -18.60
CA GLY A 51 5.79 17.02 -19.00
C GLY A 51 4.34 17.47 -19.17
N THR A 52 3.54 16.64 -19.82
CA THR A 52 2.14 16.93 -20.14
C THR A 52 1.19 15.86 -19.60
N GLY A 53 -0.10 16.19 -19.48
CA GLY A 53 -1.12 15.23 -19.03
C GLY A 53 -1.02 14.86 -17.54
N PRO A 54 -1.69 13.75 -17.15
CA PRO A 54 -1.70 13.27 -15.78
C PRO A 54 -0.34 12.73 -15.32
N VAL A 55 -0.19 12.59 -14.02
CA VAL A 55 1.02 12.03 -13.37
C VAL A 55 0.64 10.74 -12.66
N ALA A 56 1.20 9.62 -13.08
CA ALA A 56 1.14 8.38 -12.32
C ALA A 56 2.02 8.49 -11.08
N VAL A 57 1.49 8.09 -9.92
CA VAL A 57 2.17 8.19 -8.61
C VAL A 57 1.98 6.89 -7.85
N ASP A 58 3.03 6.43 -7.18
CA ASP A 58 2.99 5.31 -6.24
C ASP A 58 4.01 5.52 -5.12
N ALA A 59 3.90 4.77 -4.01
CA ALA A 59 4.84 4.86 -2.90
C ALA A 59 5.03 3.53 -2.17
N GLU A 60 6.30 3.17 -1.94
CA GLU A 60 6.66 1.97 -1.21
C GLU A 60 6.88 2.21 0.28
N ARG A 61 6.30 1.35 1.10
CA ARG A 61 6.35 1.39 2.56
C ARG A 61 6.94 0.11 3.14
N ALA A 62 7.49 0.19 4.34
CA ALA A 62 8.03 -0.98 5.05
C ALA A 62 7.10 -1.46 6.17
N SER A 63 5.78 -1.54 5.93
CA SER A 63 4.73 -1.78 6.93
C SER A 63 4.89 -3.08 7.73
N GLY A 64 5.49 -4.13 7.14
CA GLY A 64 5.80 -5.40 7.80
C GLY A 64 7.08 -5.36 8.67
N TYR A 65 7.85 -4.28 8.60
CA TYR A 65 9.18 -4.14 9.20
C TYR A 65 9.28 -2.95 10.14
N ARG A 66 8.67 -1.83 9.79
CA ARG A 66 8.70 -0.57 10.54
C ARG A 66 7.37 -0.27 11.20
N TYR A 67 7.40 0.54 12.25
CA TYR A 67 6.20 1.05 12.91
C TYR A 67 5.60 2.21 12.13
N THR A 68 6.45 3.12 11.70
CA THR A 68 6.06 4.25 10.84
C THR A 68 5.61 3.76 9.47
N GLN A 69 4.62 4.45 8.90
CA GLN A 69 4.07 4.14 7.58
C GLN A 69 4.56 5.13 6.52
N ARG A 70 5.74 5.74 6.73
CA ARG A 70 6.32 6.70 5.79
C ARG A 70 6.71 6.05 4.47
N ALA A 71 6.81 6.86 3.44
CA ALA A 71 7.35 6.44 2.15
C ALA A 71 8.86 6.18 2.25
N TYR A 72 9.31 5.10 1.65
CA TYR A 72 10.73 4.72 1.49
C TYR A 72 11.19 4.81 0.04
N LEU A 73 10.27 4.84 -0.90
CA LEU A 73 10.47 5.17 -2.30
C LEU A 73 9.19 5.83 -2.82
N VAL A 74 9.31 6.84 -3.66
CA VAL A 74 8.20 7.46 -4.38
C VAL A 74 8.47 7.31 -5.87
N GLN A 75 7.49 6.84 -6.60
CA GLN A 75 7.53 6.66 -8.04
C GLN A 75 6.61 7.68 -8.70
N LEU A 76 7.13 8.32 -9.75
CA LEU A 76 6.38 9.25 -10.58
C LEU A 76 6.61 8.92 -12.06
N ARG A 77 5.54 8.98 -12.87
CA ARG A 77 5.66 8.92 -14.32
C ARG A 77 4.76 9.96 -14.97
N ARG A 78 5.30 10.70 -15.92
CA ARG A 78 4.56 11.70 -16.70
C ARG A 78 4.99 11.64 -18.16
N GLU A 79 4.07 11.91 -19.06
CA GLU A 79 4.38 12.01 -20.49
C GLU A 79 5.41 13.14 -20.74
N GLY A 80 6.48 12.83 -21.47
CA GLY A 80 7.60 13.74 -21.70
C GLY A 80 8.67 13.79 -20.62
N ALA A 81 8.36 13.35 -19.37
CA ALA A 81 9.33 13.28 -18.27
C ALA A 81 9.89 11.87 -18.05
N GLY A 82 9.16 10.83 -18.51
CA GLY A 82 9.50 9.44 -18.21
C GLY A 82 9.20 9.03 -16.76
N THR A 83 9.85 7.95 -16.33
CA THR A 83 9.73 7.43 -14.94
C THR A 83 10.83 8.01 -14.06
N ILE A 84 10.45 8.47 -12.85
CA ILE A 84 11.36 9.04 -11.85
C ILE A 84 11.14 8.27 -10.54
N LEU A 85 12.22 7.79 -9.95
CA LEU A 85 12.24 7.17 -8.63
C LEU A 85 12.91 8.11 -7.64
N ILE A 86 12.28 8.34 -6.48
CA ILE A 86 12.78 9.27 -5.45
C ILE A 86 12.98 8.52 -4.14
N ASP A 87 14.18 8.56 -3.58
CA ASP A 87 14.43 8.20 -2.19
C ASP A 87 14.09 9.40 -1.29
N PRO A 88 12.98 9.39 -0.56
CA PRO A 88 12.60 10.54 0.26
C PRO A 88 13.43 10.67 1.55
N LEU A 89 14.14 9.62 1.98
CA LEU A 89 14.82 9.61 3.28
C LEU A 89 15.90 10.70 3.42
N PRO A 90 16.83 10.89 2.45
CA PRO A 90 17.82 11.96 2.54
C PRO A 90 17.26 13.34 2.19
N LEU A 91 16.12 13.41 1.49
CA LEU A 91 15.54 14.66 1.00
C LEU A 91 14.57 15.30 2.01
N GLY A 92 13.77 14.46 2.68
CA GLY A 92 12.81 14.87 3.70
C GLY A 92 11.56 15.57 3.17
N ASP A 93 11.71 16.54 2.26
CA ASP A 93 10.62 17.35 1.67
C ASP A 93 10.64 17.27 0.14
N LEU A 94 9.49 16.89 -0.43
CA LEU A 94 9.28 16.80 -1.88
C LEU A 94 8.33 17.88 -2.41
N THR A 95 8.10 18.95 -1.66
CA THR A 95 7.31 20.12 -2.09
C THR A 95 7.74 20.68 -3.46
N PRO A 96 9.04 20.71 -3.85
CA PRO A 96 9.44 21.11 -5.19
C PRO A 96 8.81 20.25 -6.30
N ILE A 97 8.62 18.96 -6.08
CA ILE A 97 7.91 18.06 -7.03
C ILE A 97 6.42 18.42 -7.07
N ALA A 98 5.79 18.60 -5.91
CA ALA A 98 4.38 19.01 -5.85
C ALA A 98 4.13 20.32 -6.61
N ALA A 99 5.01 21.30 -6.46
CA ALA A 99 4.94 22.57 -7.20
C ALA A 99 5.13 22.39 -8.71
N ALA A 100 6.03 21.50 -9.13
CA ALA A 100 6.33 21.23 -10.52
C ALA A 100 5.19 20.55 -11.29
N ILE A 101 4.46 19.64 -10.65
CA ILE A 101 3.31 18.96 -11.26
C ILE A 101 2.00 19.76 -11.11
N GLY A 102 1.98 20.77 -10.20
CA GLY A 102 0.89 21.74 -10.06
C GLY A 102 -0.49 21.08 -9.98
N ASP A 103 -1.40 21.52 -10.87
CA ASP A 103 -2.78 21.04 -10.94
C ASP A 103 -2.96 19.80 -11.84
N ALA A 104 -1.89 19.10 -12.23
CA ALA A 104 -2.02 17.86 -12.97
C ALA A 104 -2.82 16.82 -12.18
N GLU A 105 -3.67 16.06 -12.87
CA GLU A 105 -4.38 14.93 -12.27
C GLU A 105 -3.36 13.85 -11.86
N TRP A 106 -3.42 13.41 -10.61
CA TRP A 106 -2.62 12.28 -10.14
C TRP A 106 -3.36 10.97 -10.39
N VAL A 107 -2.66 9.98 -10.91
CA VAL A 107 -3.19 8.63 -11.11
C VAL A 107 -2.53 7.70 -10.12
N LEU A 108 -3.32 7.14 -9.22
CA LEU A 108 -2.88 6.15 -8.24
C LEU A 108 -3.70 4.86 -8.36
N HIS A 109 -3.19 3.79 -7.77
CA HIS A 109 -3.93 2.56 -7.56
C HIS A 109 -4.15 2.33 -6.06
N ALA A 110 -5.41 2.33 -5.59
CA ALA A 110 -5.77 2.28 -4.17
C ALA A 110 -5.19 3.47 -3.36
N ALA A 111 -5.36 4.68 -3.85
CA ALA A 111 -4.77 5.93 -3.36
C ALA A 111 -4.87 6.15 -1.84
N SER A 112 -5.93 5.66 -1.20
CA SER A 112 -6.11 5.74 0.25
C SER A 112 -4.99 5.11 1.06
N GLN A 113 -4.19 4.22 0.45
CA GLN A 113 -3.06 3.55 1.09
C GLN A 113 -1.81 4.43 1.09
N ASP A 114 -1.58 5.22 0.03
CA ASP A 114 -0.34 5.94 -0.21
C ASP A 114 -0.43 7.44 0.11
N LEU A 115 -1.63 8.04 -0.03
CA LEU A 115 -1.87 9.44 0.30
C LEU A 115 -1.33 9.85 1.69
N PRO A 116 -1.48 9.06 2.77
CA PRO A 116 -0.94 9.45 4.06
C PRO A 116 0.58 9.66 4.04
N CYS A 117 1.34 8.72 3.47
CA CYS A 117 2.81 8.82 3.44
C CYS A 117 3.32 9.83 2.40
N LEU A 118 2.59 10.04 1.30
CA LEU A 118 2.88 11.08 0.31
C LEU A 118 2.72 12.47 0.92
N VAL A 119 1.64 12.69 1.68
CA VAL A 119 1.41 13.97 2.36
C VAL A 119 2.48 14.28 3.41
N GLU A 120 3.01 13.27 4.11
CA GLU A 120 4.11 13.44 5.07
C GLU A 120 5.38 14.02 4.43
N VAL A 121 5.61 13.76 3.14
CA VAL A 121 6.75 14.30 2.38
C VAL A 121 6.41 15.51 1.51
N GLY A 122 5.24 16.16 1.75
CA GLY A 122 4.83 17.37 1.04
C GLY A 122 4.12 17.14 -0.30
N LEU A 123 3.83 15.87 -0.67
CA LEU A 123 3.13 15.53 -1.90
C LEU A 123 1.62 15.40 -1.65
N ARG A 124 0.85 16.36 -2.18
CA ARG A 124 -0.61 16.41 -2.03
C ARG A 124 -1.28 16.69 -3.38
N PRO A 125 -2.15 15.79 -3.86
CA PRO A 125 -2.90 16.03 -5.09
C PRO A 125 -3.96 17.12 -4.93
N THR A 126 -4.21 17.87 -6.00
CA THR A 126 -5.38 18.73 -6.18
C THR A 126 -6.49 18.02 -6.96
N GLN A 127 -6.11 17.10 -7.85
CA GLN A 127 -6.97 16.24 -8.63
C GLN A 127 -6.42 14.81 -8.60
N LEU A 128 -7.31 13.83 -8.59
CA LEU A 128 -6.95 12.42 -8.44
C LEU A 128 -7.85 11.54 -9.29
N PHE A 129 -7.27 10.49 -9.87
CA PHE A 129 -7.95 9.32 -10.41
C PHE A 129 -7.43 8.06 -9.72
N ASP A 130 -8.30 7.32 -9.02
CA ASP A 130 -7.94 6.06 -8.37
C ASP A 130 -8.41 4.89 -9.24
N THR A 131 -7.44 4.16 -9.81
CA THR A 131 -7.71 3.05 -10.74
C THR A 131 -8.33 1.83 -10.05
N GLU A 132 -8.07 1.58 -8.75
CA GLU A 132 -8.75 0.52 -8.01
C GLU A 132 -10.22 0.87 -7.78
N LEU A 133 -10.49 2.07 -7.31
CA LEU A 133 -11.85 2.54 -7.06
C LEU A 133 -12.66 2.65 -8.35
N ALA A 134 -12.04 3.14 -9.43
CA ALA A 134 -12.61 3.14 -10.77
C ALA A 134 -13.01 1.74 -11.22
N GLY A 135 -12.12 0.76 -11.06
CA GLY A 135 -12.40 -0.64 -11.38
C GLY A 135 -13.57 -1.22 -10.57
N ARG A 136 -13.68 -0.87 -9.28
CA ARG A 136 -14.81 -1.27 -8.43
C ARG A 136 -16.13 -0.67 -8.92
N LEU A 137 -16.14 0.63 -9.23
CA LEU A 137 -17.33 1.33 -9.75
C LEU A 137 -17.75 0.80 -11.14
N ALA A 138 -16.78 0.46 -11.98
CA ALA A 138 -17.01 -0.18 -13.27
C ALA A 138 -17.42 -1.66 -13.16
N ASN A 139 -17.50 -2.20 -11.94
CA ASN A 139 -17.96 -3.56 -11.62
C ASN A 139 -17.02 -4.68 -12.11
N PHE A 140 -15.68 -4.44 -12.14
CA PHE A 140 -14.71 -5.51 -12.38
C PHE A 140 -14.64 -6.46 -11.18
N GLU A 141 -14.60 -7.77 -11.42
CA GLU A 141 -14.48 -8.77 -10.35
C GLU A 141 -13.14 -8.72 -9.63
N ARG A 142 -12.07 -8.42 -10.37
CA ARG A 142 -10.70 -8.37 -9.89
C ARG A 142 -10.14 -6.98 -10.17
N VAL A 143 -9.94 -6.21 -9.11
CA VAL A 143 -9.58 -4.79 -9.20
C VAL A 143 -8.12 -4.48 -8.82
N GLY A 144 -7.32 -5.49 -8.46
CA GLY A 144 -5.89 -5.29 -8.23
C GLY A 144 -5.17 -4.89 -9.51
N LEU A 145 -4.12 -4.06 -9.41
CA LEU A 145 -3.38 -3.47 -10.52
C LEU A 145 -3.04 -4.49 -11.62
N ALA A 146 -2.38 -5.59 -11.26
CA ALA A 146 -2.01 -6.63 -12.22
C ALA A 146 -3.21 -7.28 -12.93
N ALA A 147 -4.37 -7.37 -12.26
CA ALA A 147 -5.56 -7.95 -12.88
C ALA A 147 -6.22 -6.98 -13.87
N LEU A 148 -6.28 -5.69 -13.51
CA LEU A 148 -6.82 -4.66 -14.40
C LEU A 148 -5.92 -4.42 -15.61
N THR A 149 -4.59 -4.38 -15.43
CA THR A 149 -3.65 -4.23 -16.55
C THR A 149 -3.70 -5.42 -17.51
N GLU A 150 -3.81 -6.63 -16.98
CA GLU A 150 -3.99 -7.83 -17.80
C GLU A 150 -5.30 -7.78 -18.58
N GLN A 151 -6.40 -7.45 -17.92
CA GLN A 151 -7.72 -7.46 -18.51
C GLN A 151 -7.96 -6.33 -19.54
N LEU A 152 -7.49 -5.12 -19.24
CA LEU A 152 -7.79 -3.92 -20.02
C LEU A 152 -6.68 -3.54 -21.00
N LEU A 153 -5.43 -3.89 -20.70
CA LEU A 153 -4.28 -3.51 -21.50
C LEU A 153 -3.54 -4.70 -22.15
N GLY A 154 -3.86 -5.95 -21.75
CA GLY A 154 -3.19 -7.14 -22.23
C GLY A 154 -1.76 -7.31 -21.71
N PHE A 155 -1.40 -6.68 -20.59
CA PHE A 155 -0.08 -6.80 -19.96
C PHE A 155 -0.17 -7.48 -18.60
N ALA A 156 0.63 -8.53 -18.41
CA ALA A 156 0.80 -9.21 -17.15
C ALA A 156 2.02 -8.60 -16.40
N LEU A 157 1.77 -7.99 -15.23
CA LEU A 157 2.83 -7.47 -14.36
C LEU A 157 3.38 -8.59 -13.48
N GLU A 158 4.69 -8.67 -13.35
CA GLU A 158 5.36 -9.62 -12.47
C GLU A 158 5.12 -9.23 -11.00
N LYS A 159 4.65 -10.20 -10.18
CA LYS A 159 4.25 -9.96 -8.77
C LYS A 159 5.38 -10.38 -7.82
N HIS A 160 6.32 -9.46 -7.50
CA HIS A 160 7.40 -9.93 -6.61
C HIS A 160 7.67 -8.87 -5.53
N HIS A 161 7.75 -8.11 -4.96
CA HIS A 161 8.36 -7.27 -3.92
C HIS A 161 7.41 -6.43 -3.06
N SER A 162 6.08 -6.54 -3.22
CA SER A 162 5.09 -5.75 -2.45
C SER A 162 5.21 -5.89 -0.91
N ALA A 163 5.79 -6.99 -0.42
CA ALA A 163 6.02 -7.24 1.01
C ALA A 163 7.49 -7.12 1.42
N ALA A 164 8.33 -6.48 0.61
CA ALA A 164 9.75 -6.33 0.89
C ALA A 164 10.04 -5.30 2.00
N ASP A 165 11.23 -5.36 2.58
CA ASP A 165 11.70 -4.35 3.54
C ASP A 165 12.26 -3.12 2.81
N TRP A 166 11.38 -2.25 2.31
CA TRP A 166 11.75 -1.04 1.58
C TRP A 166 12.60 -0.04 2.39
N SER A 167 12.77 -0.28 3.70
CA SER A 167 13.69 0.51 4.52
C SER A 167 15.18 0.10 4.34
N THR A 168 15.44 -0.97 3.58
CA THR A 168 16.80 -1.44 3.28
C THR A 168 17.53 -0.45 2.37
N ARG A 169 18.84 -0.27 2.58
CA ARG A 169 19.70 0.54 1.72
C ARG A 169 21.04 -0.17 1.48
N PRO A 170 21.58 -0.15 0.24
CA PRO A 170 20.92 0.35 -0.98
C PRO A 170 19.72 -0.52 -1.38
N LEU A 171 18.78 0.04 -2.13
CA LEU A 171 17.65 -0.73 -2.69
C LEU A 171 18.15 -1.67 -3.79
N PRO A 172 17.75 -2.95 -3.81
CA PRO A 172 18.11 -3.88 -4.88
C PRO A 172 17.55 -3.44 -6.24
N ALA A 173 18.30 -3.64 -7.32
CA ALA A 173 17.88 -3.25 -8.67
C ALA A 173 16.56 -3.90 -9.10
N SER A 174 16.31 -5.16 -8.71
CA SER A 174 15.02 -5.83 -8.98
C SER A 174 13.83 -5.16 -8.31
N TRP A 175 14.02 -4.53 -7.14
CA TRP A 175 12.97 -3.79 -6.46
C TRP A 175 12.70 -2.46 -7.16
N LEU A 176 13.75 -1.77 -7.61
CA LEU A 176 13.59 -0.54 -8.39
C LEU A 176 12.87 -0.79 -9.71
N SER A 177 13.17 -1.91 -10.38
CA SER A 177 12.47 -2.32 -11.59
C SER A 177 10.99 -2.60 -11.33
N TYR A 178 10.68 -3.32 -10.26
CA TYR A 178 9.30 -3.56 -9.81
C TYR A 178 8.56 -2.24 -9.56
N ALA A 179 9.11 -1.36 -8.75
CA ALA A 179 8.50 -0.07 -8.41
C ALA A 179 8.27 0.83 -9.64
N ALA A 180 9.21 0.81 -10.60
CA ALA A 180 9.04 1.55 -11.83
C ALA A 180 7.93 0.98 -12.74
N LEU A 181 7.70 -0.36 -12.69
CA LEU A 181 6.60 -1.01 -13.40
C LEU A 181 5.22 -0.65 -12.82
N ASP A 182 5.11 -0.43 -11.52
CA ASP A 182 3.83 -0.10 -10.89
C ASP A 182 3.24 1.22 -11.41
N VAL A 183 4.07 2.16 -11.86
CA VAL A 183 3.61 3.42 -12.50
C VAL A 183 3.61 3.39 -14.03
N GLU A 184 4.26 2.41 -14.65
CA GLU A 184 4.46 2.32 -16.12
C GLU A 184 3.14 2.36 -16.90
N LEU A 185 2.13 1.65 -16.42
CA LEU A 185 0.86 1.45 -17.12
C LEU A 185 -0.31 2.22 -16.50
N LEU A 186 -0.10 2.96 -15.40
CA LEU A 186 -1.21 3.60 -14.69
C LEU A 186 -1.96 4.62 -15.54
N ILE A 187 -1.27 5.42 -16.35
CA ILE A 187 -1.92 6.43 -17.22
C ILE A 187 -2.78 5.74 -18.29
N ALA A 188 -2.23 4.72 -18.96
CA ALA A 188 -3.00 3.96 -19.94
C ALA A 188 -4.19 3.22 -19.32
N LEU A 189 -4.02 2.69 -18.10
CA LEU A 189 -5.10 2.05 -17.34
C LEU A 189 -6.19 3.05 -16.94
N ARG A 190 -5.78 4.25 -16.50
CA ARG A 190 -6.68 5.37 -16.20
C ARG A 190 -7.58 5.70 -17.39
N ASP A 191 -7.00 5.83 -18.59
CA ASP A 191 -7.75 6.20 -19.80
C ASP A 191 -8.78 5.13 -20.17
N LYS A 192 -8.43 3.85 -20.04
CA LYS A 192 -9.37 2.74 -20.25
C LYS A 192 -10.50 2.73 -19.25
N LEU A 193 -10.19 2.93 -17.96
CA LEU A 193 -11.21 2.96 -16.91
C LEU A 193 -12.11 4.19 -16.99
N GLU A 194 -11.57 5.35 -17.38
CA GLU A 194 -12.40 6.54 -17.62
C GLU A 194 -13.39 6.31 -18.75
N ALA A 195 -12.95 5.72 -19.88
CA ALA A 195 -13.83 5.38 -20.99
C ALA A 195 -14.92 4.38 -20.56
N GLU A 196 -14.58 3.34 -19.81
CA GLU A 196 -15.52 2.35 -19.27
C GLU A 196 -16.56 2.99 -18.35
N LEU A 197 -16.13 3.86 -17.43
CA LEU A 197 -17.02 4.59 -16.53
C LEU A 197 -17.95 5.56 -17.28
N ALA A 198 -17.44 6.21 -18.33
CA ALA A 198 -18.24 7.11 -19.19
C ALA A 198 -19.31 6.32 -19.96
N GLU A 199 -18.96 5.17 -20.54
CA GLU A 199 -19.92 4.29 -21.23
C GLU A 199 -21.03 3.80 -20.30
N GLN A 200 -20.67 3.47 -19.04
CA GLN A 200 -21.65 3.06 -18.02
C GLN A 200 -22.41 4.24 -17.37
N GLY A 201 -22.13 5.50 -17.72
CA GLY A 201 -22.75 6.68 -17.11
C GLY A 201 -22.37 6.89 -15.64
N LYS A 202 -21.23 6.39 -15.20
CA LYS A 202 -20.75 6.42 -13.80
C LYS A 202 -19.56 7.36 -13.55
N LEU A 203 -19.08 8.05 -14.59
CA LEU A 203 -17.88 8.87 -14.49
C LEU A 203 -18.01 9.99 -13.45
N ASP A 204 -19.18 10.63 -13.36
CA ASP A 204 -19.40 11.70 -12.40
C ASP A 204 -19.40 11.17 -10.96
N TRP A 205 -19.96 10.01 -10.68
CA TRP A 205 -19.86 9.36 -9.37
C TRP A 205 -18.41 9.04 -9.01
N ALA A 206 -17.62 8.55 -9.96
CA ALA A 206 -16.21 8.30 -9.74
C ALA A 206 -15.44 9.58 -9.37
N ARG A 207 -15.73 10.69 -10.06
CA ARG A 207 -15.11 12.00 -9.78
C ARG A 207 -15.47 12.54 -8.40
N GLU A 208 -16.72 12.34 -7.93
CA GLU A 208 -17.11 12.70 -6.56
C GLU A 208 -16.34 11.89 -5.51
N GLU A 209 -16.21 10.58 -5.72
CA GLU A 209 -15.41 9.72 -4.84
C GLU A 209 -13.92 10.12 -4.83
N PHE A 210 -13.34 10.40 -5.99
CA PHE A 210 -11.94 10.86 -6.08
C PHE A 210 -11.75 12.22 -5.38
N SER A 211 -12.69 13.15 -5.52
CA SER A 211 -12.69 14.42 -4.80
C SER A 211 -12.74 14.23 -3.29
N THR A 212 -13.48 13.23 -2.83
CA THR A 212 -13.53 12.85 -1.40
C THR A 212 -12.17 12.34 -0.91
N LEU A 213 -11.45 11.53 -1.70
CA LEU A 213 -10.09 11.11 -1.38
C LEU A 213 -9.14 12.29 -1.27
N VAL A 214 -9.16 13.22 -2.24
CA VAL A 214 -8.35 14.45 -2.21
C VAL A 214 -8.65 15.27 -0.96
N SER A 215 -9.92 15.52 -0.67
CA SER A 215 -10.33 16.33 0.48
C SER A 215 -9.99 15.70 1.83
N SER A 216 -9.86 14.39 1.88
CA SER A 216 -9.46 13.62 3.07
C SER A 216 -7.95 13.41 3.18
N ALA A 217 -7.19 13.65 2.11
CA ALA A 217 -5.73 13.49 2.10
C ALA A 217 -5.07 14.35 3.20
N GLY A 218 -4.27 13.72 4.03
CA GLY A 218 -3.58 14.37 5.16
C GLY A 218 -4.45 14.60 6.40
N ARG A 219 -5.71 14.17 6.41
CA ARG A 219 -6.45 14.10 7.68
C ARG A 219 -5.85 12.97 8.53
N ALA A 220 -5.55 13.28 9.79
CA ALA A 220 -5.11 12.26 10.72
C ALA A 220 -6.15 11.13 10.80
N PRO A 221 -5.75 9.86 10.72
CA PRO A 221 -6.69 8.76 10.85
C PRO A 221 -7.35 8.83 12.23
N ILE A 222 -8.67 8.67 12.27
CA ILE A 222 -9.41 8.63 13.54
C ILE A 222 -8.91 7.39 14.32
N PRO A 223 -8.35 7.60 15.54
CA PRO A 223 -7.88 6.48 16.34
C PRO A 223 -9.03 5.50 16.60
N ARG A 224 -8.84 4.26 16.28
CA ARG A 224 -9.87 3.23 16.56
C ARG A 224 -10.00 3.04 18.05
N PRO A 225 -11.23 2.99 18.57
CA PRO A 225 -11.44 2.60 19.95
C PRO A 225 -11.01 1.12 20.12
N ASP A 226 -10.34 0.82 21.23
CA ASP A 226 -9.91 -0.54 21.59
C ASP A 226 -9.20 -1.33 20.47
N PRO A 227 -8.09 -0.81 19.87
CA PRO A 227 -7.41 -1.46 18.73
C PRO A 227 -6.92 -2.87 19.08
N TRP A 228 -6.64 -3.14 20.37
CA TRP A 228 -6.24 -4.43 20.90
C TRP A 228 -7.29 -5.55 20.68
N ARG A 229 -8.57 -5.21 20.47
CA ARG A 229 -9.63 -6.19 20.18
C ARG A 229 -9.46 -6.90 18.85
N ARG A 230 -8.57 -6.40 18.00
CA ARG A 230 -8.21 -7.01 16.71
C ARG A 230 -7.01 -7.95 16.80
N THR A 231 -6.47 -8.20 17.98
CA THR A 231 -5.41 -9.19 18.19
C THR A 231 -5.85 -10.54 17.63
N SER A 232 -5.08 -11.07 16.69
CA SER A 232 -5.40 -12.35 16.06
C SER A 232 -5.49 -13.47 17.08
N GLY A 233 -6.56 -14.24 17.05
CA GLY A 233 -6.81 -15.32 18.03
C GLY A 233 -7.52 -14.87 19.30
N ILE A 234 -7.85 -13.59 19.50
CA ILE A 234 -8.53 -13.09 20.71
C ILE A 234 -9.89 -13.79 20.99
N HIS A 235 -10.56 -14.27 19.94
CA HIS A 235 -11.82 -15.00 20.01
C HIS A 235 -11.72 -16.32 20.79
N LYS A 236 -10.51 -16.86 20.97
CA LYS A 236 -10.24 -18.07 21.76
C LYS A 236 -10.32 -17.80 23.26
N LEU A 237 -10.12 -16.57 23.70
CA LEU A 237 -10.09 -16.19 25.10
C LEU A 237 -11.49 -15.94 25.65
N ARG A 238 -11.69 -16.29 26.92
CA ARG A 238 -12.94 -16.07 27.64
C ARG A 238 -12.66 -15.28 28.93
N GLY A 239 -13.62 -14.42 29.29
CA GLY A 239 -13.61 -13.68 30.52
C GLY A 239 -12.79 -12.38 30.51
N ALA A 240 -13.24 -11.44 31.33
CA ALA A 240 -12.72 -10.07 31.36
C ALA A 240 -11.23 -10.00 31.76
N ARG A 241 -10.76 -10.89 32.66
CA ARG A 241 -9.35 -10.91 33.11
C ARG A 241 -8.40 -11.29 31.96
N ALA A 242 -8.74 -12.30 31.12
CA ALA A 242 -7.92 -12.68 29.98
C ALA A 242 -7.87 -11.54 28.95
N LEU A 243 -9.00 -10.92 28.65
CA LEU A 243 -9.06 -9.77 27.73
C LEU A 243 -8.30 -8.55 28.27
N SER A 244 -8.32 -8.31 29.58
CA SER A 244 -7.51 -7.25 30.21
C SER A 244 -6.01 -7.49 30.03
N ARG A 245 -5.53 -8.74 30.15
CA ARG A 245 -4.13 -9.10 29.87
C ARG A 245 -3.75 -8.84 28.42
N VAL A 246 -4.61 -9.23 27.46
CA VAL A 246 -4.38 -8.91 26.04
C VAL A 246 -4.24 -7.40 25.84
N ARG A 247 -5.16 -6.61 26.40
CA ARG A 247 -5.13 -5.15 26.32
C ARG A 247 -3.80 -4.59 26.84
N SER A 248 -3.37 -5.01 28.02
CA SER A 248 -2.13 -4.52 28.65
C SER A 248 -0.88 -4.87 27.83
N LEU A 249 -0.79 -6.12 27.34
CA LEU A 249 0.34 -6.58 26.50
C LEU A 249 0.32 -5.89 25.15
N TRP A 250 -0.84 -5.70 24.54
CA TRP A 250 -0.97 -5.00 23.25
C TRP A 250 -0.44 -3.56 23.37
N TYR A 251 -0.87 -2.77 24.33
CA TYR A 251 -0.38 -1.42 24.54
C TYR A 251 1.10 -1.35 24.92
N ALA A 252 1.59 -2.33 25.69
CA ALA A 252 3.00 -2.41 26.02
C ALA A 252 3.85 -2.70 24.76
N ARG A 253 3.42 -3.64 23.93
CA ARG A 253 4.02 -3.93 22.63
C ARG A 253 4.03 -2.69 21.73
N ASP A 254 2.90 -2.02 21.58
CA ASP A 254 2.73 -0.85 20.74
C ASP A 254 3.71 0.27 21.11
N ARG A 255 3.82 0.58 22.40
CA ARG A 255 4.81 1.56 22.88
C ARG A 255 6.27 1.16 22.58
N VAL A 256 6.60 -0.12 22.67
CA VAL A 256 7.96 -0.60 22.32
C VAL A 256 8.19 -0.53 20.82
N ALA A 257 7.21 -0.94 20.03
CA ALA A 257 7.23 -0.89 18.57
C ALA A 257 7.46 0.55 18.06
N ALA A 258 6.68 1.51 18.58
CA ALA A 258 6.82 2.92 18.24
C ALA A 258 8.22 3.47 18.59
N ARG A 259 8.74 3.19 19.80
CA ARG A 259 10.06 3.67 20.19
C ARG A 259 11.22 3.08 19.38
N ARG A 260 11.06 1.86 18.85
CA ARG A 260 12.09 1.16 18.07
C ARG A 260 11.92 1.32 16.57
N ASP A 261 10.86 1.99 16.13
CA ASP A 261 10.41 2.00 14.75
C ASP A 261 10.42 0.58 14.15
N SER A 262 9.83 -0.36 14.86
CA SER A 262 9.74 -1.76 14.44
C SER A 262 8.29 -2.20 14.40
N ALA A 263 7.90 -2.96 13.36
CA ALA A 263 6.53 -3.44 13.25
C ALA A 263 6.10 -4.21 14.51
N PRO A 264 4.88 -4.00 15.04
CA PRO A 264 4.42 -4.59 16.29
C PRO A 264 4.55 -6.11 16.35
N GLY A 265 4.28 -6.80 15.23
CA GLY A 265 4.42 -8.26 15.13
C GLY A 265 5.87 -8.76 15.28
N ARG A 266 6.85 -7.94 14.92
CA ARG A 266 8.29 -8.23 15.10
C ARG A 266 8.75 -8.03 16.55
N VAL A 267 8.11 -7.14 17.28
CA VAL A 267 8.35 -6.93 18.72
C VAL A 267 7.76 -8.07 19.53
N LEU A 268 6.49 -8.41 19.27
CA LEU A 268 5.79 -9.50 19.94
C LEU A 268 4.62 -9.97 19.05
N PRO A 269 4.65 -11.20 18.52
CA PRO A 269 3.55 -11.73 17.72
C PRO A 269 2.22 -11.80 18.49
N ASP A 270 1.10 -11.66 17.81
CA ASP A 270 -0.24 -11.79 18.40
C ASP A 270 -0.40 -13.14 19.12
N ALA A 271 0.10 -14.23 18.56
CA ALA A 271 0.06 -15.54 19.17
C ALA A 271 0.73 -15.58 20.56
N ALA A 272 1.83 -14.85 20.74
CA ALA A 272 2.51 -14.75 22.04
C ALA A 272 1.65 -13.97 23.06
N ILE A 273 0.97 -12.90 22.63
CA ILE A 273 0.03 -12.16 23.47
C ILE A 273 -1.10 -13.08 23.95
N ILE A 274 -1.69 -13.86 23.04
CA ILE A 274 -2.77 -14.81 23.36
C ILE A 274 -2.29 -15.87 24.33
N SER A 275 -1.14 -16.52 24.05
CA SER A 275 -0.54 -17.53 24.91
C SER A 275 -0.28 -17.01 26.34
N ALA A 276 0.28 -15.81 26.47
CA ALA A 276 0.49 -15.20 27.79
C ALA A 276 -0.82 -14.84 28.51
N ALA A 277 -1.83 -14.41 27.75
CA ALA A 277 -3.15 -14.11 28.33
C ALA A 277 -3.87 -15.36 28.83
N GLU A 278 -3.67 -16.52 28.19
CA GLU A 278 -4.18 -17.83 28.64
C GLU A 278 -3.42 -18.37 29.85
N ALA A 279 -2.08 -18.42 29.74
CA ALA A 279 -1.21 -19.01 30.76
C ALA A 279 -1.24 -18.24 32.10
N ASN A 280 -1.53 -16.92 32.06
CA ASN A 280 -1.57 -16.05 33.23
C ASN A 280 -0.31 -16.13 34.11
N PRO A 281 0.88 -15.88 33.56
CA PRO A 281 2.13 -15.95 34.31
C PRO A 281 2.09 -15.01 35.52
N ARG A 282 2.60 -15.49 36.68
CA ARG A 282 2.57 -14.77 37.95
C ARG A 282 3.83 -13.96 38.19
N ASP A 283 4.90 -14.33 37.50
CA ASP A 283 6.19 -13.67 37.60
C ASP A 283 6.89 -13.59 36.23
N GLU A 284 8.04 -12.93 36.23
CA GLU A 284 8.88 -12.75 35.04
C GLU A 284 9.40 -14.08 34.48
N ARG A 285 9.77 -15.03 35.35
CA ARG A 285 10.31 -16.33 34.97
C ARG A 285 9.27 -17.14 34.20
N GLU A 286 8.05 -17.20 34.72
CA GLU A 286 6.92 -17.84 34.04
C GLU A 286 6.64 -17.17 32.69
N LEU A 287 6.67 -15.83 32.61
CA LEU A 287 6.45 -15.09 31.37
C LEU A 287 7.55 -15.38 30.34
N LEU A 288 8.82 -15.35 30.76
CA LEU A 288 9.97 -15.62 29.88
C LEU A 288 10.03 -17.08 29.39
N ALA A 289 9.39 -18.01 30.09
CA ALA A 289 9.26 -19.41 29.66
C ALA A 289 8.27 -19.59 28.50
N LEU A 290 7.38 -18.61 28.26
CA LEU A 290 6.39 -18.68 27.17
C LEU A 290 7.03 -18.40 25.80
N PRO A 291 6.51 -19.05 24.74
CA PRO A 291 6.96 -18.76 23.38
C PRO A 291 6.82 -17.27 23.00
N GLY A 292 7.87 -16.71 22.43
CA GLY A 292 7.92 -15.30 22.00
C GLY A 292 8.43 -14.32 23.07
N PHE A 293 8.58 -14.73 24.35
CA PHE A 293 9.10 -13.87 25.43
C PHE A 293 10.56 -14.17 25.79
N GLY A 294 11.05 -15.38 25.57
CA GLY A 294 12.41 -15.83 25.94
C GLY A 294 13.52 -15.55 24.91
N GLY A 295 13.24 -14.87 23.80
CA GLY A 295 14.19 -14.64 22.71
C GLY A 295 15.24 -13.56 22.99
N ARG A 296 16.34 -13.51 22.21
CA ARG A 296 17.40 -12.49 22.29
C ARG A 296 16.89 -11.06 22.27
N HIS A 297 15.75 -10.79 21.64
CA HIS A 297 15.11 -9.47 21.57
C HIS A 297 14.48 -9.01 22.90
N ALA A 298 14.18 -9.91 23.82
CA ALA A 298 13.68 -9.58 25.15
C ALA A 298 14.78 -8.99 26.08
N ARG A 299 16.05 -9.19 25.75
CA ARG A 299 17.20 -8.87 26.61
C ARG A 299 17.96 -7.58 26.26
N VAL A 300 17.62 -6.89 25.16
CA VAL A 300 18.45 -5.78 24.60
C VAL A 300 18.41 -4.48 25.42
N SER A 301 17.57 -4.36 26.45
CA SER A 301 17.44 -3.10 27.22
C SER A 301 17.70 -3.24 28.72
N GLY A 302 18.31 -4.33 29.19
CA GLY A 302 18.64 -4.50 30.62
C GLY A 302 17.44 -4.55 31.57
N ARG A 303 16.21 -4.41 31.07
CA ARG A 303 14.95 -4.61 31.80
C ARG A 303 13.99 -5.47 30.96
N PRO A 304 13.49 -6.57 31.54
CA PRO A 304 12.57 -7.43 30.83
C PRO A 304 11.25 -6.71 30.49
N PHE A 305 10.64 -7.16 29.40
CA PHE A 305 9.35 -6.70 28.94
C PHE A 305 8.27 -7.05 29.99
N GLY A 306 7.77 -6.06 30.69
CA GLY A 306 6.67 -6.27 31.67
C GLY A 306 6.97 -5.91 33.12
N ALA A 307 8.23 -5.62 33.50
CA ALA A 307 8.52 -5.23 34.88
C ALA A 307 8.22 -3.72 35.09
N ARG A 308 6.99 -3.38 35.37
CA ARG A 308 6.66 -2.25 36.25
C ARG A 308 5.88 -2.81 37.42
N ARG A 309 6.37 -2.57 38.62
CA ARG A 309 5.60 -2.71 39.85
C ARG A 309 4.33 -1.85 39.74
N ALA A 310 3.23 -2.41 40.19
CA ALA A 310 2.11 -1.65 40.68
C ALA A 310 2.60 -0.83 41.86
N GLU A 311 2.87 0.44 41.66
CA GLU A 311 2.96 1.44 42.73
C GLU A 311 2.17 2.64 42.22
N GLU A 312 1.09 2.91 42.99
CA GLU A 312 0.13 4.01 43.01
C GLU A 312 -0.97 4.01 41.97
#